data_9b9015a1dc5c15a951824d5ced478b28
#
_entry.id   9b9015a1dc5c15a951824d5ced478b28
#
_cell.length_a   1.000
_cell.length_b   1.000
_cell.length_c   1.000
_cell.angle_alpha   90.00
_cell.angle_beta   90.00
_cell.angle_gamma   90.00
#
_symmetry.space_group_name_H-M   'P 1'
#
loop_
_entity.id
_entity.type
_entity.pdbx_description
1 polymer ?
#
loop_
_entity_poly.entity_id
_entity_poly.type
_entity_poly.pdbx_seq_one_letter_code
_entity_poly.pdbx_strand_id
1 'polypeptide(L)'
;MTGAAVDLRLDDIAWGTRGDPVAAARAVAAGAARRAGRHDHDGGFPAEDVAELARVGLLAAPVPRRDGGAGLGEEPDGATLRAVLTRIGAGSLALGRVYEGHVNAVQLVARFASGEARNTLLADAAQGHLFGVWNTEPPGQGLKIDGADGTRVLRGVKTFASGAGFVTRALVTAQPAAPGSQMIVVALEPGERADLSAWRAQGMRASATGTVDFTGLGPDRFTPVGAPDDYQAQPHFSGGAWRFLAVQLGGLEALLDAWRGHLVATGRGEDPHQLARLGEGVIAAETARLWVARAAAIVGEEGDPDGIIAYVNLARLAVERAGLDLLERAQRSVGLQGFLRDHPLERLTRDLATYLRQPGPDRALTEGARHVLRAPLASGDLWLDEA
;
A
#
# COMPACT_ATOMS: atom_id res chain seq x y z
N MET A 1 28.00 6.52 12.08
CA MET A 1 27.39 7.85 12.34
C MET A 1 26.01 7.58 12.89
N THR A 2 25.83 7.86 14.17
CA THR A 2 24.61 7.63 14.95
C THR A 2 23.53 8.56 14.44
N GLY A 3 22.48 7.99 13.84
CA GLY A 3 21.27 8.72 13.44
C GLY A 3 20.58 9.27 14.69
N ALA A 4 20.42 10.59 14.75
CA ALA A 4 19.66 11.25 15.80
C ALA A 4 18.21 10.77 15.72
N ALA A 5 17.73 10.12 16.77
CA ALA A 5 16.31 9.89 17.00
C ALA A 5 15.65 11.27 17.09
N VAL A 6 14.71 11.55 16.19
CA VAL A 6 13.87 12.74 16.28
C VAL A 6 12.87 12.47 17.41
N ASP A 7 13.13 13.07 18.56
CA ASP A 7 12.21 13.07 19.72
C ASP A 7 11.02 13.98 19.36
N LEU A 8 10.00 13.39 18.74
CA LEU A 8 8.75 14.07 18.46
C LEU A 8 7.85 13.98 19.70
N ARG A 9 7.94 14.97 20.57
CA ARG A 9 6.92 15.19 21.60
C ARG A 9 5.63 15.63 20.91
N LEU A 10 4.70 14.70 20.83
CA LEU A 10 3.38 14.86 20.21
C LEU A 10 2.32 15.21 21.28
N ASP A 11 2.62 16.19 22.14
CA ASP A 11 1.61 16.78 23.01
C ASP A 11 0.65 17.60 22.12
N ASP A 12 -0.65 17.24 22.15
CA ASP A 12 -1.79 17.87 21.46
C ASP A 12 -2.09 17.49 19.99
N ILE A 13 -2.09 16.22 19.64
CA ILE A 13 -2.56 15.80 18.32
C ILE A 13 -3.96 15.16 18.38
N ALA A 14 -4.99 15.99 18.58
CA ALA A 14 -6.33 15.62 18.15
C ALA A 14 -6.49 15.93 16.66
N TRP A 15 -6.69 14.91 15.83
CA TRP A 15 -6.88 15.09 14.37
C TRP A 15 -8.03 16.05 14.01
N GLY A 16 -9.06 16.17 14.85
CA GLY A 16 -10.24 17.02 14.64
C GLY A 16 -9.95 18.51 14.33
N THR A 17 -8.71 18.97 14.45
CA THR A 17 -8.30 20.36 14.18
C THR A 17 -7.36 20.53 12.98
N ARG A 18 -7.00 19.46 12.22
CA ARG A 18 -5.87 19.48 11.27
C ARG A 18 -6.22 19.64 9.79
N GLY A 19 -7.48 19.80 9.41
CA GLY A 19 -7.84 20.12 8.04
C GLY A 19 -8.04 18.91 7.12
N ASP A 20 -8.04 19.15 5.82
CA ASP A 20 -8.32 18.19 4.74
C ASP A 20 -7.17 17.19 4.54
N PRO A 21 -7.36 15.86 4.73
CA PRO A 21 -6.33 14.85 4.54
C PRO A 21 -5.81 14.76 3.09
N VAL A 22 -6.63 15.13 2.10
CA VAL A 22 -6.20 15.16 0.68
C VAL A 22 -5.24 16.33 0.44
N ALA A 23 -5.51 17.51 1.04
CA ALA A 23 -4.60 18.64 0.96
C ALA A 23 -3.26 18.33 1.66
N ALA A 24 -3.30 17.70 2.83
CA ALA A 24 -2.11 17.22 3.55
C ALA A 24 -1.30 16.24 2.68
N ALA A 25 -1.98 15.25 2.06
CA ALA A 25 -1.32 14.29 1.18
C ALA A 25 -0.66 14.95 -0.03
N ARG A 26 -1.28 15.98 -0.63
CA ARG A 26 -0.67 16.76 -1.73
C ARG A 26 0.62 17.45 -1.30
N ALA A 27 0.63 18.05 -0.11
CA ALA A 27 1.82 18.73 0.41
C ALA A 27 2.99 17.75 0.64
N VAL A 28 2.70 16.60 1.28
CA VAL A 28 3.69 15.52 1.47
C VAL A 28 4.19 15.00 0.14
N ALA A 29 3.29 14.70 -0.80
CA ALA A 29 3.63 14.18 -2.13
C ALA A 29 4.56 15.10 -2.91
N ALA A 30 4.33 16.41 -2.87
CA ALA A 30 5.21 17.38 -3.52
C ALA A 30 6.63 17.37 -2.93
N GLY A 31 6.78 17.17 -1.61
CA GLY A 31 8.06 16.97 -0.94
C GLY A 31 8.72 15.65 -1.34
N ALA A 32 7.96 14.57 -1.28
CA ALA A 32 8.42 13.22 -1.62
C ALA A 32 8.92 13.13 -3.07
N ALA A 33 8.21 13.73 -4.03
CA ALA A 33 8.63 13.74 -5.44
C ALA A 33 10.02 14.37 -5.63
N ARG A 34 10.32 15.46 -4.91
CA ARG A 34 11.65 16.11 -4.96
C ARG A 34 12.76 15.26 -4.32
N ARG A 35 12.43 14.46 -3.31
CA ARG A 35 13.39 13.65 -2.56
C ARG A 35 13.55 12.23 -3.10
N ALA A 36 12.58 11.74 -3.87
CA ALA A 36 12.51 10.34 -4.30
C ALA A 36 13.79 9.81 -4.97
N GLY A 37 14.47 10.63 -5.79
CA GLY A 37 15.73 10.25 -6.41
C GLY A 37 16.87 10.01 -5.41
N ARG A 38 16.90 10.72 -4.28
CA ARG A 38 17.93 10.51 -3.23
C ARG A 38 17.75 9.19 -2.50
N HIS A 39 16.51 8.74 -2.37
CA HIS A 39 16.17 7.50 -1.68
C HIS A 39 16.31 6.27 -2.58
N ASP A 40 16.43 6.45 -3.92
CA ASP A 40 16.43 5.36 -4.90
C ASP A 40 17.78 4.63 -4.95
N HIS A 41 18.08 3.90 -3.88
CA HIS A 41 19.23 3.01 -3.78
C HIS A 41 18.86 1.75 -2.99
N ASP A 42 19.69 0.70 -3.08
CA ASP A 42 19.46 -0.54 -2.35
C ASP A 42 19.40 -0.29 -0.85
N GLY A 43 18.31 -0.74 -0.22
CA GLY A 43 18.03 -0.48 1.19
C GLY A 43 17.56 0.94 1.51
N GLY A 44 17.31 1.78 0.50
CA GLY A 44 16.78 3.12 0.69
C GLY A 44 15.40 3.13 1.37
N PHE A 45 15.13 4.20 2.12
CA PHE A 45 13.83 4.42 2.78
C PHE A 45 13.49 5.91 2.84
N PRO A 46 12.24 6.33 2.59
CA PRO A 46 11.80 7.71 2.60
C PRO A 46 11.51 8.22 4.03
N ALA A 47 12.51 8.14 4.94
CA ALA A 47 12.34 8.45 6.37
C ALA A 47 11.82 9.87 6.62
N GLU A 48 12.35 10.85 5.89
CA GLU A 48 11.89 12.25 5.99
C GLU A 48 10.42 12.40 5.58
N ASP A 49 9.99 11.64 4.56
CA ASP A 49 8.60 11.69 4.07
C ASP A 49 7.66 10.99 5.04
N VAL A 50 8.08 9.91 5.69
CA VAL A 50 7.32 9.23 6.76
C VAL A 50 7.18 10.15 7.98
N ALA A 51 8.25 10.84 8.37
CA ALA A 51 8.18 11.85 9.44
C ALA A 51 7.21 12.99 9.07
N GLU A 52 7.17 13.40 7.81
CA GLU A 52 6.23 14.41 7.34
C GLU A 52 4.77 13.88 7.37
N LEU A 53 4.52 12.60 7.00
CA LEU A 53 3.20 11.97 7.19
C LEU A 53 2.76 12.01 8.66
N ALA A 54 3.67 11.72 9.59
CA ALA A 54 3.40 11.81 11.04
C ALA A 54 3.06 13.26 11.43
N ARG A 55 3.91 14.21 11.03
CA ARG A 55 3.76 15.63 11.38
C ARG A 55 2.43 16.24 10.91
N VAL A 56 1.96 15.87 9.72
CA VAL A 56 0.67 16.35 9.21
C VAL A 56 -0.52 15.49 9.69
N GLY A 57 -0.28 14.48 10.53
CA GLY A 57 -1.29 13.61 11.13
C GLY A 57 -1.81 12.48 10.22
N LEU A 58 -1.19 12.24 9.07
CA LEU A 58 -1.64 11.17 8.17
C LEU A 58 -1.39 9.76 8.71
N LEU A 59 -0.42 9.56 9.62
CA LEU A 59 -0.28 8.26 10.29
C LEU A 59 -1.42 8.02 11.30
N ALA A 60 -1.94 9.05 11.97
CA ALA A 60 -3.09 8.94 12.85
C ALA A 60 -4.44 8.89 12.10
N ALA A 61 -4.47 9.34 10.85
CA ALA A 61 -5.70 9.50 10.09
C ALA A 61 -6.55 8.22 9.93
N PRO A 62 -5.96 7.00 9.75
CA PRO A 62 -6.73 5.76 9.63
C PRO A 62 -7.39 5.30 10.95
N VAL A 63 -7.01 5.87 12.09
CA VAL A 63 -7.67 5.57 13.37
C VAL A 63 -9.14 6.01 13.29
N PRO A 64 -10.10 5.16 13.72
CA PRO A 64 -11.52 5.49 13.66
C PRO A 64 -11.85 6.79 14.40
N ARG A 65 -12.87 7.53 13.91
CA ARG A 65 -13.33 8.78 14.55
C ARG A 65 -13.75 8.57 15.99
N ARG A 66 -14.42 7.45 16.28
CA ARG A 66 -14.81 7.08 17.65
C ARG A 66 -13.63 6.88 18.60
N ASP A 67 -12.43 6.64 18.07
CA ASP A 67 -11.18 6.43 18.81
C ASP A 67 -10.22 7.64 18.70
N GLY A 68 -10.73 8.81 18.26
CA GLY A 68 -9.98 10.06 18.18
C GLY A 68 -9.19 10.30 16.91
N GLY A 69 -9.29 9.42 15.91
CA GLY A 69 -8.66 9.60 14.59
C GLY A 69 -9.53 10.39 13.61
N ALA A 70 -9.08 10.50 12.37
CA ALA A 70 -9.85 11.12 11.29
C ALA A 70 -10.87 10.17 10.65
N GLY A 71 -10.79 8.86 10.92
CA GLY A 71 -11.62 7.86 10.28
C GLY A 71 -11.35 7.73 8.78
N LEU A 72 -10.10 7.91 8.37
CA LEU A 72 -9.73 7.80 6.96
C LEU A 72 -9.99 6.38 6.43
N GLY A 73 -10.95 6.26 5.53
CA GLY A 73 -11.42 4.97 5.01
C GLY A 73 -12.67 4.43 5.71
N GLU A 74 -13.33 5.22 6.57
CA GLU A 74 -14.68 4.90 7.09
C GLU A 74 -15.80 5.31 6.12
N GLU A 75 -15.48 6.12 5.11
CA GLU A 75 -16.44 6.51 4.08
C GLU A 75 -16.81 5.30 3.21
N PRO A 76 -18.10 5.06 2.97
CA PRO A 76 -18.55 3.87 2.21
C PRO A 76 -17.94 3.77 0.82
N ASP A 77 -17.78 4.91 0.11
CA ASP A 77 -17.22 4.96 -1.23
C ASP A 77 -15.67 4.97 -1.28
N GLY A 78 -15.02 5.03 -0.12
CA GLY A 78 -13.56 5.07 0.01
C GLY A 78 -12.89 6.25 -0.69
N ALA A 79 -13.64 7.30 -1.09
CA ALA A 79 -13.16 8.35 -1.97
C ALA A 79 -11.99 9.15 -1.39
N THR A 80 -12.08 9.54 -0.11
CA THR A 80 -11.01 10.31 0.55
C THR A 80 -9.75 9.48 0.70
N LEU A 81 -9.85 8.23 1.16
CA LEU A 81 -8.69 7.34 1.29
C LEU A 81 -8.05 7.06 -0.08
N ARG A 82 -8.86 6.81 -1.11
CA ARG A 82 -8.38 6.63 -2.47
C ARG A 82 -7.61 7.86 -2.96
N ALA A 83 -8.15 9.06 -2.76
CA ALA A 83 -7.48 10.30 -3.13
C ALA A 83 -6.15 10.48 -2.39
N VAL A 84 -6.10 10.23 -1.08
CA VAL A 84 -4.87 10.30 -0.28
C VAL A 84 -3.82 9.33 -0.80
N LEU A 85 -4.16 8.05 -0.99
CA LEU A 85 -3.23 7.02 -1.47
C LEU A 85 -2.71 7.33 -2.88
N THR A 86 -3.58 7.82 -3.78
CA THR A 86 -3.19 8.22 -5.14
C THR A 86 -2.20 9.40 -5.08
N ARG A 87 -2.44 10.43 -4.25
CA ARG A 87 -1.51 11.57 -4.13
C ARG A 87 -0.16 11.16 -3.57
N ILE A 88 -0.13 10.33 -2.51
CA ILE A 88 1.14 9.85 -1.95
C ILE A 88 1.89 9.00 -2.97
N GLY A 89 1.19 8.09 -3.68
CA GLY A 89 1.77 7.28 -4.76
C GLY A 89 2.36 8.11 -5.90
N ALA A 90 1.71 9.22 -6.27
CA ALA A 90 2.22 10.16 -7.27
C ALA A 90 3.51 10.87 -6.82
N GLY A 91 3.66 11.14 -5.53
CA GLY A 91 4.91 11.68 -4.98
C GLY A 91 6.05 10.65 -4.95
N SER A 92 5.76 9.45 -4.48
CA SER A 92 6.70 8.33 -4.42
C SER A 92 5.94 7.02 -4.26
N LEU A 93 6.14 6.08 -5.19
CA LEU A 93 5.55 4.73 -5.10
C LEU A 93 6.05 3.97 -3.87
N ALA A 94 7.33 4.15 -3.51
CA ALA A 94 7.90 3.52 -2.32
C ALA A 94 7.24 4.05 -1.04
N LEU A 95 7.06 5.36 -0.90
CA LEU A 95 6.32 5.96 0.22
C LEU A 95 4.86 5.50 0.22
N GLY A 96 4.21 5.49 -0.96
CA GLY A 96 2.84 5.02 -1.11
C GLY A 96 2.66 3.57 -0.65
N ARG A 97 3.60 2.67 -0.99
CA ARG A 97 3.59 1.27 -0.53
C ARG A 97 3.71 1.15 0.99
N VAL A 98 4.60 1.93 1.59
CA VAL A 98 4.78 1.93 3.05
C VAL A 98 3.54 2.47 3.75
N TYR A 99 3.00 3.59 3.27
CA TYR A 99 1.81 4.21 3.84
C TYR A 99 0.54 3.36 3.65
N GLU A 100 0.37 2.72 2.50
CA GLU A 100 -0.72 1.78 2.26
C GLU A 100 -0.67 0.59 3.23
N GLY A 101 0.53 0.05 3.48
CA GLY A 101 0.74 -1.00 4.47
C GLY A 101 0.37 -0.54 5.89
N HIS A 102 0.69 0.70 6.25
CA HIS A 102 0.28 1.31 7.52
C HIS A 102 -1.24 1.42 7.64
N VAL A 103 -1.90 1.98 6.62
CA VAL A 103 -3.38 2.09 6.59
C VAL A 103 -4.03 0.72 6.75
N ASN A 104 -3.55 -0.29 6.01
CA ASN A 104 -4.09 -1.64 6.10
C ASN A 104 -3.94 -2.24 7.50
N ALA A 105 -2.79 -2.07 8.14
CA ALA A 105 -2.56 -2.60 9.49
C ALA A 105 -3.49 -1.94 10.51
N VAL A 106 -3.61 -0.60 10.48
CA VAL A 106 -4.49 0.13 11.40
C VAL A 106 -5.96 -0.26 11.20
N GLN A 107 -6.41 -0.43 9.95
CA GLN A 107 -7.77 -0.87 9.67
C GLN A 107 -8.04 -2.32 10.11
N LEU A 108 -7.06 -3.23 9.99
CA LEU A 108 -7.18 -4.60 10.52
C LEU A 108 -7.27 -4.60 12.05
N VAL A 109 -6.45 -3.79 12.72
CA VAL A 109 -6.52 -3.59 14.18
C VAL A 109 -7.90 -3.04 14.56
N ALA A 110 -8.36 -1.98 13.90
CA ALA A 110 -9.66 -1.35 14.20
C ALA A 110 -10.84 -2.32 14.02
N ARG A 111 -10.74 -3.26 13.09
CA ARG A 111 -11.79 -4.24 12.77
C ARG A 111 -11.78 -5.45 13.69
N PHE A 112 -10.62 -6.04 13.94
CA PHE A 112 -10.50 -7.35 14.55
C PHE A 112 -9.96 -7.34 15.98
N ALA A 113 -9.22 -6.32 16.40
CA ALA A 113 -8.78 -6.22 17.79
C ALA A 113 -9.92 -5.81 18.72
N SER A 114 -9.86 -6.23 19.99
CA SER A 114 -10.84 -5.91 21.01
C SER A 114 -10.17 -5.56 22.35
N GLY A 115 -10.94 -4.97 23.25
CA GLY A 115 -10.50 -4.66 24.61
C GLY A 115 -9.25 -3.78 24.67
N GLU A 116 -8.38 -4.06 25.66
CA GLU A 116 -7.16 -3.30 25.90
C GLU A 116 -6.17 -3.35 24.73
N ALA A 117 -6.04 -4.51 24.08
CA ALA A 117 -5.18 -4.68 22.90
C ALA A 117 -5.54 -3.70 21.78
N ARG A 118 -6.84 -3.55 21.50
CA ARG A 118 -7.34 -2.59 20.52
C ARG A 118 -6.99 -1.15 20.88
N ASN A 119 -7.26 -0.78 22.14
CA ASN A 119 -7.01 0.59 22.61
C ASN A 119 -5.52 0.94 22.54
N THR A 120 -4.65 0.04 22.99
CA THR A 120 -3.19 0.23 22.96
C THR A 120 -2.67 0.38 21.52
N LEU A 121 -3.07 -0.52 20.62
CA LEU A 121 -2.59 -0.49 19.24
C LEU A 121 -3.10 0.73 18.45
N LEU A 122 -4.34 1.17 18.67
CA LEU A 122 -4.86 2.39 18.05
C LEU A 122 -4.21 3.65 18.65
N ALA A 123 -3.88 3.64 19.95
CA ALA A 123 -3.11 4.72 20.56
C ALA A 123 -1.69 4.81 19.98
N ASP A 124 -1.02 3.68 19.74
CA ASP A 124 0.28 3.65 19.06
C ASP A 124 0.19 4.30 17.67
N ALA A 125 -0.85 3.97 16.89
CA ALA A 125 -1.07 4.59 15.57
C ALA A 125 -1.33 6.10 15.68
N ALA A 126 -2.13 6.53 16.66
CA ALA A 126 -2.39 7.95 16.94
C ALA A 126 -1.13 8.71 17.38
N GLN A 127 -0.19 8.04 18.05
CA GLN A 127 1.11 8.58 18.45
C GLN A 127 2.16 8.59 17.33
N GLY A 128 1.80 8.12 16.13
CA GLY A 128 2.67 8.18 14.95
C GLY A 128 3.60 6.97 14.80
N HIS A 129 3.38 5.88 15.52
CA HIS A 129 4.07 4.64 15.22
C HIS A 129 3.76 4.18 13.80
N LEU A 130 4.78 3.79 13.06
CA LEU A 130 4.62 3.25 11.71
C LEU A 130 4.24 1.78 11.78
N PHE A 131 3.07 1.46 11.27
CA PHE A 131 2.61 0.08 11.10
C PHE A 131 2.98 -0.47 9.73
N GLY A 132 3.02 -1.81 9.61
CA GLY A 132 3.16 -2.51 8.33
C GLY A 132 2.42 -3.84 8.36
N VAL A 133 2.07 -4.37 7.18
CA VAL A 133 1.46 -5.71 7.03
C VAL A 133 2.42 -6.59 6.25
N TRP A 134 2.89 -7.68 6.87
CA TRP A 134 3.81 -8.63 6.27
C TRP A 134 3.31 -10.06 6.41
N ASN A 135 2.87 -10.65 5.31
CA ASN A 135 2.28 -12.00 5.33
C ASN A 135 3.12 -13.05 4.58
N THR A 136 4.05 -12.64 3.72
CA THR A 136 4.84 -13.57 2.91
C THR A 136 5.93 -14.24 3.73
N GLU A 137 6.13 -15.54 3.50
CA GLU A 137 7.11 -16.38 4.20
C GLU A 137 7.98 -17.13 3.19
N PRO A 138 9.27 -17.34 3.49
CA PRO A 138 10.08 -18.26 2.69
C PRO A 138 9.65 -19.70 2.99
N PRO A 139 9.80 -20.62 2.02
CA PRO A 139 9.44 -22.02 2.21
C PRO A 139 10.16 -22.64 3.42
N GLY A 140 9.38 -23.28 4.30
CA GLY A 140 9.90 -23.98 5.47
C GLY A 140 10.32 -23.11 6.66
N GLN A 141 10.21 -21.77 6.55
CA GLN A 141 10.63 -20.84 7.61
C GLN A 141 9.47 -19.94 8.07
N GLY A 142 8.22 -20.36 7.86
CA GLY A 142 7.04 -19.63 8.27
C GLY A 142 7.02 -19.31 9.76
N LEU A 143 6.41 -18.16 10.09
CA LEU A 143 6.33 -17.67 11.46
C LEU A 143 5.38 -18.53 12.30
N LYS A 144 5.86 -19.00 13.47
CA LYS A 144 5.12 -19.83 14.43
C LYS A 144 5.11 -19.18 15.81
N ILE A 145 4.06 -19.50 16.57
CA ILE A 145 3.97 -19.19 17.98
C ILE A 145 4.16 -20.53 18.74
N ASP A 146 5.32 -20.71 19.34
CA ASP A 146 5.66 -21.90 20.12
C ASP A 146 5.44 -21.64 21.62
N GLY A 147 5.21 -22.70 22.39
CA GLY A 147 5.03 -22.64 23.85
C GLY A 147 3.58 -22.46 24.29
N ALA A 148 3.38 -22.50 25.61
CA ALA A 148 2.09 -22.30 26.27
C ALA A 148 1.91 -20.85 26.73
N ASP A 149 0.72 -20.51 27.21
CA ASP A 149 0.43 -19.19 27.73
C ASP A 149 1.45 -18.76 28.80
N GLY A 150 1.94 -17.53 28.68
CA GLY A 150 3.00 -16.97 29.54
C GLY A 150 4.44 -17.30 29.14
N THR A 151 4.65 -18.33 28.29
CA THR A 151 5.98 -18.73 27.77
C THR A 151 6.04 -18.77 26.25
N ARG A 152 5.08 -18.17 25.57
CA ARG A 152 5.01 -18.11 24.12
C ARG A 152 6.23 -17.39 23.53
N VAL A 153 6.80 -17.97 22.48
CA VAL A 153 7.95 -17.41 21.76
C VAL A 153 7.69 -17.49 20.27
N LEU A 154 8.04 -16.44 19.56
CA LEU A 154 7.99 -16.44 18.09
C LEU A 154 9.18 -17.18 17.51
N ARG A 155 8.96 -17.92 16.43
CA ARG A 155 10.02 -18.56 15.64
C ARG A 155 9.69 -18.53 14.16
N GLY A 156 10.61 -17.96 13.38
CA GLY A 156 10.49 -17.86 11.93
C GLY A 156 10.62 -16.44 11.43
N VAL A 157 10.44 -16.29 10.12
CA VAL A 157 10.72 -15.04 9.42
C VAL A 157 9.54 -14.61 8.53
N LYS A 158 9.49 -13.32 8.22
CA LYS A 158 8.67 -12.77 7.13
C LYS A 158 9.59 -12.17 6.07
N THR A 159 9.21 -12.34 4.80
CA THR A 159 9.94 -11.79 3.66
C THR A 159 9.04 -10.87 2.85
N PHE A 160 9.62 -10.14 1.89
CA PHE A 160 8.93 -9.04 1.18
C PHE A 160 8.31 -8.01 2.15
N ALA A 161 8.95 -7.85 3.31
CA ALA A 161 8.55 -6.93 4.36
C ALA A 161 8.95 -5.50 3.97
N SER A 162 8.03 -4.74 3.34
CA SER A 162 8.28 -3.32 2.99
C SER A 162 8.38 -2.48 4.27
N GLY A 163 9.38 -1.60 4.34
CA GLY A 163 9.68 -0.82 5.53
C GLY A 163 10.41 -1.61 6.63
N ALA A 164 11.00 -2.77 6.31
CA ALA A 164 11.83 -3.53 7.26
C ALA A 164 12.94 -2.66 7.86
N GLY A 165 13.08 -2.71 9.19
CA GLY A 165 13.98 -1.85 9.94
C GLY A 165 13.45 -0.44 10.26
N PHE A 166 12.27 -0.05 9.75
CA PHE A 166 11.64 1.25 10.01
C PHE A 166 10.22 1.12 10.57
N VAL A 167 9.49 0.08 10.21
CA VAL A 167 8.19 -0.25 10.81
C VAL A 167 8.40 -0.65 12.27
N THR A 168 7.68 0.01 13.18
CA THR A 168 7.76 -0.23 14.63
C THR A 168 6.61 -1.07 15.16
N ARG A 169 5.55 -1.28 14.36
CA ARG A 169 4.38 -2.12 14.66
C ARG A 169 4.07 -3.00 13.47
N ALA A 170 4.64 -4.20 13.45
CA ALA A 170 4.48 -5.14 12.35
C ALA A 170 3.26 -6.04 12.56
N LEU A 171 2.18 -5.85 11.79
CA LEU A 171 1.09 -6.82 11.73
C LEU A 171 1.53 -7.96 10.82
N VAL A 172 1.58 -9.15 11.39
CA VAL A 172 1.99 -10.38 10.71
C VAL A 172 1.04 -11.52 11.04
N THR A 173 1.01 -12.55 10.19
CA THR A 173 0.33 -13.80 10.50
C THR A 173 1.35 -14.80 11.05
N ALA A 174 0.95 -15.56 12.07
CA ALA A 174 1.79 -16.61 12.67
C ALA A 174 0.96 -17.86 12.87
N GLN A 175 1.58 -19.03 12.76
CA GLN A 175 0.96 -20.33 13.01
C GLN A 175 1.00 -20.65 14.52
N PRO A 176 -0.13 -20.68 15.24
CA PRO A 176 -0.18 -21.17 16.62
C PRO A 176 -0.09 -22.69 16.66
N ALA A 177 0.00 -23.27 17.88
CA ALA A 177 -0.06 -24.71 18.07
C ALA A 177 -1.43 -25.31 17.64
N ALA A 178 -2.50 -24.54 17.77
CA ALA A 178 -3.84 -24.89 17.27
C ALA A 178 -3.94 -24.65 15.75
N PRO A 179 -4.87 -25.32 15.05
CA PRO A 179 -5.12 -25.06 13.63
C PRO A 179 -5.52 -23.61 13.37
N GLY A 180 -5.11 -23.09 12.21
CA GLY A 180 -5.42 -21.73 11.76
C GLY A 180 -4.20 -20.81 11.76
N SER A 181 -4.38 -19.59 11.31
CA SER A 181 -3.36 -18.55 11.22
C SER A 181 -3.78 -17.36 12.07
N GLN A 182 -2.98 -16.98 13.05
CA GLN A 182 -3.26 -15.89 13.98
C GLN A 182 -2.61 -14.59 13.52
N MET A 183 -3.37 -13.50 13.42
CA MET A 183 -2.77 -12.17 13.34
C MET A 183 -2.15 -11.77 14.67
N ILE A 184 -0.96 -11.22 14.62
CA ILE A 184 -0.30 -10.57 15.75
C ILE A 184 0.30 -9.24 15.29
N VAL A 185 0.33 -8.25 16.18
CA VAL A 185 1.14 -7.04 16.00
C VAL A 185 2.39 -7.17 16.85
N VAL A 186 3.56 -7.12 16.22
CA VAL A 186 4.86 -7.23 16.88
C VAL A 186 5.46 -5.84 17.04
N ALA A 187 5.86 -5.49 18.27
CA ALA A 187 6.61 -4.28 18.57
C ALA A 187 8.09 -4.47 18.22
N LEU A 188 8.62 -3.63 17.32
CA LEU A 188 9.99 -3.65 16.85
C LEU A 188 10.67 -2.31 17.13
N GLU A 189 11.98 -2.36 17.39
CA GLU A 189 12.82 -1.16 17.45
C GLU A 189 13.39 -0.83 16.06
N PRO A 190 13.65 0.43 15.76
CA PRO A 190 14.26 0.82 14.48
C PRO A 190 15.59 0.09 14.24
N GLY A 191 15.75 -0.49 13.03
CA GLY A 191 16.90 -1.29 12.62
C GLY A 191 16.93 -2.72 13.16
N GLU A 192 15.99 -3.09 14.03
CA GLU A 192 15.97 -4.40 14.66
C GLU A 192 15.59 -5.48 13.65
N ARG A 193 16.37 -6.60 13.63
CA ARG A 193 16.05 -7.89 12.97
C ARG A 193 15.81 -7.84 11.47
N ALA A 194 16.09 -6.72 10.80
CA ALA A 194 15.86 -6.54 9.38
C ALA A 194 17.10 -6.89 8.55
N ASP A 195 16.92 -7.69 7.52
CA ASP A 195 17.91 -7.92 6.48
C ASP A 195 17.38 -7.44 5.13
N LEU A 196 17.97 -6.35 4.62
CA LEU A 196 17.62 -5.73 3.34
C LEU A 196 18.48 -6.23 2.18
N SER A 197 19.47 -7.07 2.41
CA SER A 197 20.50 -7.45 1.43
C SER A 197 19.95 -8.21 0.22
N ALA A 198 18.83 -8.94 0.41
CA ALA A 198 18.18 -9.71 -0.64
C ALA A 198 17.28 -8.88 -1.56
N TRP A 199 16.92 -7.64 -1.20
CA TRP A 199 16.09 -6.78 -2.02
C TRP A 199 16.90 -6.06 -3.08
N ARG A 200 17.19 -6.76 -4.18
CA ARG A 200 17.95 -6.25 -5.32
C ARG A 200 17.05 -6.06 -6.56
N ALA A 201 15.87 -5.50 -6.31
CA ALA A 201 14.89 -5.24 -7.36
C ALA A 201 15.31 -4.05 -8.23
N GLN A 202 14.86 -4.03 -9.48
CA GLN A 202 15.13 -2.92 -10.38
C GLN A 202 14.49 -1.61 -9.92
N GLY A 203 13.25 -1.69 -9.43
CA GLY A 203 12.48 -0.58 -8.90
C GLY A 203 12.01 -0.81 -7.47
N MET A 204 11.33 0.17 -6.89
CA MET A 204 10.88 0.13 -5.50
C MET A 204 12.07 -0.03 -4.52
N ARG A 205 13.24 0.43 -4.90
CA ARG A 205 14.47 0.29 -4.11
C ARG A 205 14.37 1.02 -2.79
N ALA A 206 13.69 2.16 -2.79
CA ALA A 206 13.45 2.99 -1.61
C ALA A 206 12.34 2.46 -0.68
N SER A 207 11.79 1.25 -0.90
CA SER A 207 10.78 0.68 -0.01
C SER A 207 11.35 -0.04 1.21
N ALA A 208 12.68 -0.11 1.37
CA ALA A 208 13.35 -0.89 2.39
C ALA A 208 12.70 -2.27 2.58
N THR A 209 12.44 -2.96 1.48
CA THR A 209 11.84 -4.29 1.52
C THR A 209 12.91 -5.31 1.91
N GLY A 210 12.58 -6.23 2.82
CA GLY A 210 13.57 -7.18 3.31
C GLY A 210 12.95 -8.41 3.97
N THR A 211 13.78 -9.10 4.70
CA THR A 211 13.41 -10.18 5.60
C THR A 211 13.52 -9.71 7.04
N VAL A 212 12.56 -10.09 7.88
CA VAL A 212 12.58 -9.80 9.32
C VAL A 212 12.49 -11.11 10.09
N ASP A 213 13.45 -11.35 11.00
CA ASP A 213 13.52 -12.53 11.84
C ASP A 213 12.89 -12.25 13.22
N PHE A 214 11.79 -12.95 13.51
CA PHE A 214 11.06 -12.83 14.77
C PHE A 214 11.51 -13.85 15.82
N THR A 215 12.47 -14.72 15.50
CA THR A 215 12.87 -15.81 16.37
C THR A 215 13.37 -15.31 17.72
N GLY A 216 12.80 -15.87 18.81
CA GLY A 216 13.15 -15.55 20.19
C GLY A 216 12.39 -14.36 20.79
N LEU A 217 11.47 -13.69 20.08
CA LEU A 217 10.63 -12.65 20.66
C LEU A 217 9.59 -13.27 21.60
N GLY A 218 9.56 -12.81 22.85
CA GLY A 218 8.65 -13.25 23.90
C GLY A 218 7.26 -12.60 23.85
N PRO A 219 6.36 -12.99 24.75
CA PRO A 219 4.96 -12.58 24.74
C PRO A 219 4.75 -11.08 25.04
N ASP A 220 5.73 -10.41 25.61
CA ASP A 220 5.78 -8.96 25.84
C ASP A 220 6.00 -8.15 24.56
N ARG A 221 6.45 -8.81 23.49
CA ARG A 221 6.77 -8.17 22.20
C ARG A 221 5.68 -8.32 21.16
N PHE A 222 4.60 -9.05 21.40
CA PHE A 222 3.54 -9.20 20.43
C PHE A 222 2.15 -9.27 21.05
N THR A 223 1.19 -8.70 20.34
CA THR A 223 -0.23 -8.63 20.75
C THR A 223 -1.07 -9.39 19.72
N PRO A 224 -1.82 -10.43 20.11
CA PRO A 224 -2.79 -11.08 19.22
C PRO A 224 -3.90 -10.13 18.77
N VAL A 225 -4.32 -10.26 17.51
CA VAL A 225 -5.39 -9.46 16.88
C VAL A 225 -6.41 -10.42 16.26
N GLY A 226 -7.67 -10.31 16.65
CA GLY A 226 -8.76 -11.12 16.14
C GLY A 226 -8.69 -12.61 16.50
N ALA A 227 -9.54 -13.38 15.82
CA ALA A 227 -9.55 -14.84 15.90
C ALA A 227 -8.62 -15.46 14.83
N PRO A 228 -8.31 -16.77 14.94
CA PRO A 228 -7.63 -17.49 13.86
C PRO A 228 -8.35 -17.31 12.51
N ASP A 229 -7.58 -17.14 11.45
CA ASP A 229 -7.99 -16.96 10.06
C ASP A 229 -8.71 -15.65 9.72
N ASP A 230 -8.96 -14.76 10.67
CA ASP A 230 -9.56 -13.44 10.43
C ASP A 230 -8.80 -12.60 9.39
N TYR A 231 -7.47 -12.79 9.27
CA TYR A 231 -6.68 -12.12 8.24
C TYR A 231 -7.18 -12.41 6.82
N GLN A 232 -7.66 -13.62 6.58
CA GLN A 232 -8.14 -14.07 5.27
C GLN A 232 -9.66 -13.92 5.12
N ALA A 233 -10.34 -13.33 6.11
CA ALA A 233 -11.78 -13.14 6.07
C ALA A 233 -12.23 -12.34 4.84
N GLN A 234 -13.12 -12.94 4.07
CA GLN A 234 -13.68 -12.34 2.86
C GLN A 234 -14.96 -11.54 3.20
N PRO A 235 -15.28 -10.50 2.44
CA PRO A 235 -14.56 -9.95 1.27
C PRO A 235 -13.39 -9.02 1.63
N HIS A 236 -13.12 -8.79 2.91
CA HIS A 236 -12.16 -7.78 3.39
C HIS A 236 -10.73 -8.02 2.91
N PHE A 237 -10.30 -9.29 2.86
CA PHE A 237 -8.96 -9.64 2.39
C PHE A 237 -8.77 -9.28 0.91
N SER A 238 -9.58 -9.87 0.03
CA SER A 238 -9.45 -9.64 -1.42
C SER A 238 -9.91 -8.23 -1.81
N GLY A 239 -11.01 -7.76 -1.22
CA GLY A 239 -11.51 -6.40 -1.42
C GLY A 239 -10.48 -5.33 -1.05
N GLY A 240 -9.67 -5.57 -0.02
CA GLY A 240 -8.62 -4.64 0.40
C GLY A 240 -7.59 -4.26 -0.66
N ALA A 241 -7.48 -5.05 -1.73
CA ALA A 241 -6.51 -4.84 -2.80
C ALA A 241 -6.66 -3.49 -3.54
N TRP A 242 -7.85 -2.88 -3.56
CA TRP A 242 -8.03 -1.57 -4.19
C TRP A 242 -7.09 -0.48 -3.65
N ARG A 243 -6.59 -0.62 -2.42
CA ARG A 243 -5.71 0.37 -1.80
C ARG A 243 -4.35 0.45 -2.49
N PHE A 244 -3.73 -0.70 -2.78
CA PHE A 244 -2.49 -0.66 -3.55
C PHE A 244 -2.73 -0.23 -5.02
N LEU A 245 -3.93 -0.49 -5.58
CA LEU A 245 -4.28 0.03 -6.89
C LEU A 245 -4.36 1.56 -6.90
N ALA A 246 -4.86 2.17 -5.83
CA ALA A 246 -4.86 3.62 -5.68
C ALA A 246 -3.44 4.21 -5.65
N VAL A 247 -2.48 3.53 -4.99
CA VAL A 247 -1.07 3.93 -5.02
C VAL A 247 -0.49 3.77 -6.42
N GLN A 248 -0.77 2.66 -7.11
CA GLN A 248 -0.33 2.42 -8.48
C GLN A 248 -0.88 3.49 -9.44
N LEU A 249 -2.16 3.84 -9.30
CA LEU A 249 -2.77 4.95 -10.06
C LEU A 249 -1.98 6.25 -9.89
N GLY A 250 -1.54 6.56 -8.67
CA GLY A 250 -0.67 7.71 -8.42
C GLY A 250 0.63 7.63 -9.23
N GLY A 251 1.24 6.45 -9.31
CA GLY A 251 2.42 6.23 -10.16
C GLY A 251 2.15 6.41 -11.65
N LEU A 252 0.96 5.98 -12.13
CA LEU A 252 0.55 6.21 -13.51
C LEU A 252 0.38 7.72 -13.79
N GLU A 253 -0.27 8.45 -12.87
CA GLU A 253 -0.45 9.91 -12.99
C GLU A 253 0.92 10.62 -13.02
N ALA A 254 1.84 10.26 -12.14
CA ALA A 254 3.19 10.85 -12.11
C ALA A 254 3.98 10.57 -13.39
N LEU A 255 3.88 9.34 -13.93
CA LEU A 255 4.53 8.98 -15.19
C LEU A 255 3.95 9.78 -16.37
N LEU A 256 2.64 9.90 -16.45
CA LEU A 256 1.95 10.69 -17.49
C LEU A 256 2.33 12.17 -17.41
N ASP A 257 2.41 12.73 -16.21
CA ASP A 257 2.81 14.13 -16.01
C ASP A 257 4.28 14.37 -16.40
N ALA A 258 5.19 13.47 -16.03
CA ALA A 258 6.60 13.56 -16.42
C ALA A 258 6.77 13.44 -17.93
N TRP A 259 6.03 12.53 -18.57
CA TRP A 259 6.02 12.38 -20.02
C TRP A 259 5.49 13.65 -20.73
N ARG A 260 4.31 14.15 -20.29
CA ARG A 260 3.74 15.40 -20.80
C ARG A 260 4.72 16.58 -20.66
N GLY A 261 5.36 16.69 -19.48
CA GLY A 261 6.36 17.73 -19.21
C GLY A 261 7.56 17.64 -20.16
N HIS A 262 8.02 16.42 -20.47
CA HIS A 262 9.08 16.21 -21.44
C HIS A 262 8.70 16.68 -22.86
N LEU A 263 7.50 16.34 -23.34
CA LEU A 263 7.03 16.77 -24.67
C LEU A 263 6.94 18.30 -24.79
N VAL A 264 6.46 18.96 -23.73
CA VAL A 264 6.40 20.43 -23.68
C VAL A 264 7.82 21.01 -23.69
N ALA A 265 8.71 20.53 -22.82
CA ALA A 265 10.07 21.07 -22.69
C ALA A 265 10.92 20.87 -23.95
N THR A 266 10.64 19.84 -24.76
CA THR A 266 11.35 19.56 -26.01
C THR A 266 10.67 20.12 -27.26
N GLY A 267 9.56 20.86 -27.12
CA GLY A 267 8.79 21.43 -28.24
C GLY A 267 8.12 20.39 -29.14
N ARG A 268 7.88 19.17 -28.63
CA ARG A 268 7.31 18.05 -29.41
C ARG A 268 5.80 17.90 -29.21
N GLY A 269 5.14 18.88 -28.59
CA GLY A 269 3.71 18.83 -28.29
C GLY A 269 2.78 18.86 -29.49
N GLU A 270 3.26 19.35 -30.65
CA GLU A 270 2.47 19.42 -31.90
C GLU A 270 2.78 18.27 -32.87
N ASP A 271 3.70 17.37 -32.53
CA ASP A 271 3.99 16.20 -33.38
C ASP A 271 2.80 15.21 -33.32
N PRO A 272 2.19 14.86 -34.47
CA PRO A 272 0.96 14.06 -34.49
C PRO A 272 1.17 12.64 -33.92
N HIS A 273 2.38 12.07 -34.04
CA HIS A 273 2.69 10.76 -33.46
C HIS A 273 2.85 10.84 -31.94
N GLN A 274 3.35 11.97 -31.41
CA GLN A 274 3.42 12.18 -29.97
C GLN A 274 2.04 12.43 -29.38
N LEU A 275 1.23 13.23 -30.06
CA LEU A 275 -0.17 13.47 -29.65
C LEU A 275 -0.98 12.18 -29.64
N ALA A 276 -0.85 11.33 -30.67
CA ALA A 276 -1.53 10.03 -30.70
C ALA A 276 -1.13 9.14 -29.51
N ARG A 277 0.18 8.98 -29.24
CA ARG A 277 0.67 8.18 -28.11
C ARG A 277 0.21 8.76 -26.76
N LEU A 278 0.28 10.08 -26.61
CA LEU A 278 -0.17 10.75 -25.38
C LEU A 278 -1.68 10.53 -25.17
N GLY A 279 -2.49 10.62 -26.23
CA GLY A 279 -3.93 10.33 -26.18
C GLY A 279 -4.23 8.91 -25.69
N GLU A 280 -3.53 7.92 -26.24
CA GLU A 280 -3.61 6.51 -25.78
C GLU A 280 -3.16 6.36 -24.32
N GLY A 281 -2.11 7.08 -23.90
CA GLY A 281 -1.67 7.11 -22.51
C GLY A 281 -2.70 7.70 -21.55
N VAL A 282 -3.40 8.75 -21.96
CA VAL A 282 -4.51 9.34 -21.19
C VAL A 282 -5.67 8.35 -21.06
N ILE A 283 -6.03 7.64 -22.16
CA ILE A 283 -7.06 6.60 -22.13
C ILE A 283 -6.68 5.50 -21.12
N ALA A 284 -5.44 5.03 -21.14
CA ALA A 284 -4.96 4.02 -20.20
C ALA A 284 -5.04 4.49 -18.74
N ALA A 285 -4.56 5.71 -18.45
CA ALA A 285 -4.61 6.28 -17.09
C ALA A 285 -6.06 6.49 -16.61
N GLU A 286 -6.96 6.97 -17.48
CA GLU A 286 -8.37 7.15 -17.14
C GLU A 286 -9.07 5.82 -16.93
N THR A 287 -8.78 4.81 -17.74
CA THR A 287 -9.27 3.45 -17.55
C THR A 287 -8.88 2.94 -16.15
N ALA A 288 -7.63 3.08 -15.74
CA ALA A 288 -7.18 2.70 -14.40
C ALA A 288 -7.94 3.47 -13.31
N ARG A 289 -8.15 4.79 -13.48
CA ARG A 289 -8.86 5.63 -12.51
C ARG A 289 -10.31 5.16 -12.30
N LEU A 290 -11.02 4.85 -13.36
CA LEU A 290 -12.41 4.37 -13.29
C LEU A 290 -12.50 3.04 -12.56
N TRP A 291 -11.61 2.08 -12.88
CA TRP A 291 -11.54 0.80 -12.18
C TRP A 291 -11.21 0.95 -10.70
N VAL A 292 -10.25 1.78 -10.35
CA VAL A 292 -9.88 2.02 -8.93
C VAL A 292 -11.00 2.71 -8.18
N ALA A 293 -11.69 3.67 -8.80
CA ALA A 293 -12.80 4.38 -8.18
C ALA A 293 -13.96 3.42 -7.85
N ARG A 294 -14.38 2.61 -8.81
CA ARG A 294 -15.45 1.63 -8.59
C ARG A 294 -15.02 0.51 -7.63
N ALA A 295 -13.75 0.03 -7.71
CA ALA A 295 -13.24 -0.96 -6.77
C ALA A 295 -13.20 -0.46 -5.31
N ALA A 296 -12.96 0.83 -5.09
CA ALA A 296 -13.05 1.42 -3.75
C ALA A 296 -14.49 1.49 -3.24
N ALA A 297 -15.43 1.91 -4.11
CA ALA A 297 -16.84 2.07 -3.77
C ALA A 297 -17.51 0.71 -3.48
N ILE A 298 -17.37 -0.27 -4.36
CA ILE A 298 -18.06 -1.57 -4.23
C ILE A 298 -17.71 -2.32 -2.93
N VAL A 299 -16.53 -2.09 -2.36
CA VAL A 299 -16.11 -2.72 -1.09
C VAL A 299 -16.89 -2.18 0.11
N GLY A 300 -17.40 -0.94 0.03
CA GLY A 300 -18.23 -0.34 1.07
C GLY A 300 -19.73 -0.54 0.90
N GLU A 301 -20.15 -1.13 -0.21
CA GLU A 301 -21.56 -1.42 -0.49
C GLU A 301 -22.03 -2.70 0.21
N GLU A 302 -23.33 -2.76 0.52
CA GLU A 302 -23.99 -3.97 0.94
C GLU A 302 -24.29 -4.79 -0.34
N GLY A 303 -23.59 -5.90 -0.55
CA GLY A 303 -23.74 -6.69 -1.77
C GLY A 303 -23.18 -8.10 -1.65
N ASP A 304 -23.19 -8.83 -2.77
CA ASP A 304 -22.61 -10.17 -2.85
C ASP A 304 -21.08 -10.15 -2.62
N PRO A 305 -20.59 -10.80 -1.55
CA PRO A 305 -19.16 -10.87 -1.26
C PRO A 305 -18.33 -11.43 -2.42
N ASP A 306 -18.84 -12.41 -3.14
CA ASP A 306 -18.16 -13.04 -4.28
C ASP A 306 -18.10 -12.08 -5.47
N GLY A 307 -19.13 -11.26 -5.69
CA GLY A 307 -19.16 -10.18 -6.68
C GLY A 307 -18.14 -9.10 -6.38
N ILE A 308 -18.04 -8.66 -5.12
CA ILE A 308 -17.04 -7.70 -4.65
C ILE A 308 -15.62 -8.22 -4.92
N ILE A 309 -15.34 -9.48 -4.53
CA ILE A 309 -14.03 -10.12 -4.74
C ILE A 309 -13.71 -10.19 -6.24
N ALA A 310 -14.68 -10.60 -7.06
CA ALA A 310 -14.49 -10.74 -8.49
C ALA A 310 -14.18 -9.39 -9.15
N TYR A 311 -14.93 -8.33 -8.79
CA TYR A 311 -14.68 -6.99 -9.32
C TYR A 311 -13.28 -6.48 -8.98
N VAL A 312 -12.88 -6.56 -7.70
CA VAL A 312 -11.56 -6.09 -7.26
C VAL A 312 -10.44 -6.91 -7.90
N ASN A 313 -10.63 -8.22 -8.07
CA ASN A 313 -9.68 -9.07 -8.79
C ASN A 313 -9.51 -8.63 -10.25
N LEU A 314 -10.60 -8.34 -10.96
CA LEU A 314 -10.53 -7.82 -12.33
C LEU A 314 -9.92 -6.42 -12.39
N ALA A 315 -10.24 -5.54 -11.43
CA ALA A 315 -9.65 -4.22 -11.33
C ALA A 315 -8.11 -4.28 -11.20
N ARG A 316 -7.56 -5.27 -10.47
CA ARG A 316 -6.11 -5.49 -10.37
C ARG A 316 -5.47 -5.67 -11.75
N LEU A 317 -6.08 -6.50 -12.60
CA LEU A 317 -5.56 -6.79 -13.93
C LEU A 317 -5.79 -5.61 -14.89
N ALA A 318 -6.90 -4.90 -14.75
CA ALA A 318 -7.18 -3.71 -15.55
C ALA A 318 -6.14 -2.59 -15.27
N VAL A 319 -5.80 -2.35 -13.99
CA VAL A 319 -4.78 -1.36 -13.61
C VAL A 319 -3.38 -1.82 -14.04
N GLU A 320 -3.04 -3.10 -13.87
CA GLU A 320 -1.77 -3.65 -14.37
C GLU A 320 -1.65 -3.44 -15.89
N ARG A 321 -2.68 -3.79 -16.66
CA ARG A 321 -2.70 -3.63 -18.10
C ARG A 321 -2.53 -2.17 -18.52
N ALA A 322 -3.32 -1.27 -17.93
CA ALA A 322 -3.24 0.15 -18.18
C ALA A 322 -1.84 0.71 -17.86
N GLY A 323 -1.24 0.25 -16.74
CA GLY A 323 0.11 0.64 -16.36
C GLY A 323 1.18 0.18 -17.35
N LEU A 324 1.11 -1.06 -17.81
CA LEU A 324 2.04 -1.59 -18.83
C LEU A 324 1.91 -0.85 -20.16
N ASP A 325 0.69 -0.57 -20.58
CA ASP A 325 0.40 0.20 -21.79
C ASP A 325 0.98 1.62 -21.69
N LEU A 326 0.82 2.28 -20.54
CA LEU A 326 1.38 3.61 -20.32
C LEU A 326 2.90 3.62 -20.30
N LEU A 327 3.53 2.62 -19.65
CA LEU A 327 4.99 2.45 -19.61
C LEU A 327 5.57 2.35 -21.03
N GLU A 328 5.03 1.46 -21.86
CA GLU A 328 5.50 1.28 -23.22
C GLU A 328 5.41 2.58 -24.03
N ARG A 329 4.27 3.27 -23.98
CA ARG A 329 4.04 4.50 -24.74
C ARG A 329 4.96 5.63 -24.29
N ALA A 330 5.13 5.82 -23.00
CA ALA A 330 6.01 6.84 -22.45
C ALA A 330 7.48 6.59 -22.85
N GLN A 331 7.96 5.36 -22.70
CA GLN A 331 9.33 4.97 -23.08
C GLN A 331 9.55 5.13 -24.58
N ARG A 332 8.61 4.72 -25.42
CA ARG A 332 8.70 4.87 -26.88
C ARG A 332 8.65 6.33 -27.32
N SER A 333 7.89 7.17 -26.65
CA SER A 333 7.75 8.59 -26.93
C SER A 333 9.02 9.37 -26.59
N VAL A 334 9.54 9.17 -25.38
CA VAL A 334 10.74 9.87 -24.88
C VAL A 334 12.03 9.30 -25.51
N GLY A 335 12.04 7.99 -25.76
CA GLY A 335 13.18 7.29 -26.32
C GLY A 335 14.30 7.09 -25.31
N LEU A 336 15.55 6.99 -25.78
CA LEU A 336 16.72 6.66 -24.97
C LEU A 336 16.92 7.62 -23.77
N GLN A 337 16.53 8.87 -23.90
CA GLN A 337 16.64 9.85 -22.81
C GLN A 337 15.88 9.42 -21.56
N GLY A 338 14.72 8.77 -21.72
CA GLY A 338 13.89 8.26 -20.62
C GLY A 338 14.55 7.13 -19.82
N PHE A 339 15.67 6.59 -20.28
CA PHE A 339 16.46 5.53 -19.61
C PHE A 339 17.72 6.08 -18.93
N LEU A 340 17.99 7.37 -19.04
CA LEU A 340 19.13 8.01 -18.37
C LEU A 340 18.76 8.32 -16.92
N ARG A 341 19.69 8.06 -15.97
CA ARG A 341 19.46 8.19 -14.53
C ARG A 341 18.97 9.58 -14.08
N ASP A 342 19.35 10.61 -14.81
CA ASP A 342 18.96 12.01 -14.51
C ASP A 342 17.55 12.35 -15.03
N HIS A 343 16.93 11.48 -15.83
CA HIS A 343 15.60 11.71 -16.37
C HIS A 343 14.53 11.14 -15.43
N PRO A 344 13.47 11.90 -15.06
CA PRO A 344 12.45 11.47 -14.14
C PRO A 344 11.75 10.14 -14.50
N LEU A 345 11.59 9.87 -15.82
CA LEU A 345 10.95 8.64 -16.28
C LEU A 345 11.73 7.40 -15.89
N GLU A 346 13.06 7.46 -15.82
CA GLU A 346 13.89 6.29 -15.54
C GLU A 346 13.48 5.62 -14.22
N ARG A 347 13.43 6.38 -13.13
CA ARG A 347 12.99 5.87 -11.83
C ARG A 347 11.52 5.52 -11.82
N LEU A 348 10.65 6.40 -12.34
CA LEU A 348 9.20 6.18 -12.34
C LEU A 348 8.81 4.90 -13.07
N THR A 349 9.45 4.62 -14.22
CA THR A 349 9.17 3.40 -15.00
C THR A 349 9.63 2.14 -14.27
N ARG A 350 10.81 2.15 -13.62
CA ARG A 350 11.30 1.00 -12.85
C ARG A 350 10.42 0.73 -11.62
N ASP A 351 10.10 1.77 -10.88
CA ASP A 351 9.27 1.66 -9.68
C ASP A 351 7.88 1.12 -10.03
N LEU A 352 7.24 1.70 -11.06
CA LEU A 352 5.91 1.28 -11.48
C LEU A 352 5.94 -0.14 -12.04
N ALA A 353 6.88 -0.48 -12.94
CA ALA A 353 7.00 -1.82 -13.49
C ALA A 353 7.19 -2.89 -12.41
N THR A 354 7.93 -2.58 -11.34
CA THR A 354 8.11 -3.46 -10.19
C THR A 354 6.83 -3.55 -9.35
N TYR A 355 6.20 -2.42 -9.05
CA TYR A 355 5.04 -2.40 -8.13
C TYR A 355 3.77 -2.95 -8.76
N LEU A 356 3.64 -2.94 -10.09
CA LEU A 356 2.53 -3.61 -10.80
C LEU A 356 2.56 -5.14 -10.63
N ARG A 357 3.72 -5.74 -10.29
CA ARG A 357 3.85 -7.19 -10.11
C ARG A 357 3.33 -7.64 -8.76
N GLN A 358 2.01 -7.69 -8.63
CA GLN A 358 1.33 -8.18 -7.43
C GLN A 358 1.14 -9.71 -7.47
N PRO A 359 1.05 -10.39 -6.30
CA PRO A 359 0.94 -11.84 -6.24
C PRO A 359 -0.30 -12.39 -6.96
N GLY A 360 -0.14 -13.53 -7.66
CA GLY A 360 -1.23 -14.33 -8.19
C GLY A 360 -2.11 -13.64 -9.26
N PRO A 361 -1.55 -12.94 -10.27
CA PRO A 361 -2.35 -12.23 -11.27
C PRO A 361 -3.26 -13.16 -12.06
N ASP A 362 -2.75 -14.31 -12.52
CA ASP A 362 -3.52 -15.27 -13.31
C ASP A 362 -4.66 -15.87 -12.50
N ARG A 363 -4.42 -16.14 -11.22
CA ARG A 363 -5.47 -16.61 -10.31
C ARG A 363 -6.55 -15.54 -10.14
N ALA A 364 -6.21 -14.28 -9.90
CA ALA A 364 -7.16 -13.19 -9.77
C ALA A 364 -8.02 -13.04 -11.03
N LEU A 365 -7.39 -13.11 -12.22
CA LEU A 365 -8.10 -13.04 -13.50
C LEU A 365 -9.08 -14.17 -13.67
N THR A 366 -8.64 -15.41 -13.43
CA THR A 366 -9.49 -16.60 -13.61
C THR A 366 -10.60 -16.70 -12.59
N GLU A 367 -10.40 -16.26 -11.35
CA GLU A 367 -11.45 -16.20 -10.32
C GLU A 367 -12.50 -15.14 -10.69
N GLY A 368 -12.10 -13.95 -11.12
CA GLY A 368 -13.02 -12.92 -11.60
C GLY A 368 -13.84 -13.41 -12.82
N ALA A 369 -13.18 -14.01 -13.81
CA ALA A 369 -13.87 -14.56 -14.99
C ALA A 369 -14.83 -15.70 -14.63
N ARG A 370 -14.48 -16.54 -13.65
CA ARG A 370 -15.34 -17.63 -13.19
C ARG A 370 -16.62 -17.13 -12.52
N HIS A 371 -16.54 -16.02 -11.76
CA HIS A 371 -17.73 -15.37 -11.20
C HIS A 371 -18.68 -14.91 -12.33
N VAL A 372 -18.15 -14.17 -13.31
CA VAL A 372 -18.94 -13.71 -14.48
C VAL A 372 -19.60 -14.86 -15.22
N LEU A 373 -18.87 -15.96 -15.45
CA LEU A 373 -19.39 -17.14 -16.17
C LEU A 373 -20.53 -17.82 -15.43
N ARG A 374 -20.55 -17.79 -14.10
CA ARG A 374 -21.54 -18.46 -13.25
C ARG A 374 -22.70 -17.58 -12.83
N ALA A 375 -22.56 -16.26 -12.96
CA ALA A 375 -23.60 -15.33 -12.56
C ALA A 375 -24.87 -15.55 -13.41
N PRO A 376 -26.05 -15.58 -12.79
CA PRO A 376 -27.31 -15.72 -13.50
C PRO A 376 -27.78 -14.40 -14.14
N LEU A 377 -27.06 -13.32 -13.95
CA LEU A 377 -27.38 -11.96 -14.40
C LEU A 377 -26.85 -11.70 -15.81
N ALA A 378 -27.48 -10.78 -16.52
CA ALA A 378 -26.91 -10.23 -17.76
C ALA A 378 -25.60 -9.48 -17.45
N SER A 379 -24.66 -9.46 -18.42
CA SER A 379 -23.33 -8.84 -18.20
C SER A 379 -23.41 -7.37 -17.79
N GLY A 380 -24.42 -6.64 -18.21
CA GLY A 380 -24.65 -5.25 -17.86
C GLY A 380 -25.10 -5.04 -16.40
N ASP A 381 -25.66 -6.09 -15.78
CA ASP A 381 -26.27 -6.01 -14.44
C ASP A 381 -25.35 -6.57 -13.34
N LEU A 382 -24.20 -7.14 -13.71
CA LEU A 382 -23.31 -7.86 -12.78
C LEU A 382 -22.82 -7.05 -11.59
N TRP A 383 -22.68 -5.73 -11.74
CA TRP A 383 -22.17 -4.81 -10.73
C TRP A 383 -22.91 -3.47 -10.74
N LEU A 384 -24.15 -3.48 -11.21
CA LEU A 384 -25.04 -2.34 -11.03
C LEU A 384 -25.63 -2.39 -9.61
N ASP A 385 -25.73 -1.22 -8.99
CA ASP A 385 -26.54 -1.09 -7.79
C ASP A 385 -27.99 -1.40 -8.18
N GLU A 386 -28.65 -2.28 -7.43
CA GLU A 386 -30.11 -2.40 -7.54
C GLU A 386 -30.69 -1.03 -7.16
N ALA A 387 -31.29 -0.37 -8.15
CA ALA A 387 -31.87 0.97 -8.02
C ALA A 387 -33.13 0.95 -7.13
#